data_138d3542ea1b58f2d6a61e4d8d25dc34
#
_entry.id   138d3542ea1b58f2d6a61e4d8d25dc34
#
_cell.length_a   1.000
_cell.length_b   1.000
_cell.length_c   1.000
_cell.angle_alpha   90.00
_cell.angle_beta   90.00
_cell.angle_gamma   90.00
#
_symmetry.space_group_name_H-M   'P 1'
#
loop_
_entity.id
_entity.type
_entity.pdbx_description
1 polymer ?
#
loop_
_entity_poly.entity_id
_entity_poly.type
_entity_poly.pdbx_seq_one_letter_code
_entity_poly.pdbx_strand_id
1 'polypeptide(L)'
;MFMTIFGVCGAVALLFTGFSVQNSISKINDRQFGELIKYDLIVAQNSHLSEEEQQDLDSLLSSEAIKQQLPIHYESVSKVAGTKKDDQEIKMIVTQDEEKFREYFTLTNRRDKKEIDLDNDGVVISERLAKLLDVKVGDRFTITDSNDKEHEVEVVAITEMYTGHFMFMTDSYYETAFSENYQANANLVSLNDRSTDNAKQQASRFMELSGVKGVVQNTTMITQINTIVDSLNQIMEVLILVAVFVILYNLTNINVAERIRELSTIKVLGFYDKEVTLYIYRETILLSLLGILAGFGVGDILFRYILAVVPPDEVMFNPALGVKAFAVPAILIAVITFILSCMMNRKLRHLDMLSALKSVE
;
A
#
# COMPACT_ATOMS: atom_id res chain seq x y z
N MET A 1 16.01 -20.61 27.07
CA MET A 1 14.56 -20.30 27.00
C MET A 1 14.26 -18.90 26.43
N PHE A 2 14.62 -17.80 27.10
CA PHE A 2 14.31 -16.44 26.62
C PHE A 2 14.91 -16.15 25.24
N MET A 3 16.14 -16.52 25.00
CA MET A 3 16.84 -16.27 23.73
C MET A 3 16.17 -16.95 22.52
N THR A 4 15.59 -18.13 22.72
CA THR A 4 14.83 -18.84 21.67
C THR A 4 13.53 -18.09 21.35
N ILE A 5 12.79 -17.65 22.38
CA ILE A 5 11.54 -16.87 22.19
C ILE A 5 11.87 -15.56 21.48
N PHE A 6 12.89 -14.82 21.89
CA PHE A 6 13.28 -13.55 21.27
C PHE A 6 13.73 -13.74 19.81
N GLY A 7 14.50 -14.80 19.52
CA GLY A 7 14.96 -15.08 18.16
C GLY A 7 13.80 -15.42 17.22
N VAL A 8 12.87 -16.29 17.66
CA VAL A 8 11.67 -16.63 16.87
C VAL A 8 10.75 -15.42 16.75
N CYS A 9 10.52 -14.67 17.83
CA CYS A 9 9.70 -13.46 17.84
C CYS A 9 10.23 -12.41 16.83
N GLY A 10 11.52 -12.10 16.88
CA GLY A 10 12.14 -11.13 15.97
C GLY A 10 12.02 -11.54 14.50
N ALA A 11 12.26 -12.80 14.21
CA ALA A 11 12.15 -13.31 12.84
C ALA A 11 10.70 -13.34 12.33
N VAL A 12 9.73 -13.76 13.16
CA VAL A 12 8.30 -13.69 12.81
C VAL A 12 7.87 -12.25 12.58
N ALA A 13 8.29 -11.34 13.46
CA ALA A 13 7.96 -9.92 13.33
C ALA A 13 8.45 -9.35 11.99
N LEU A 14 9.69 -9.65 11.57
CA LEU A 14 10.23 -9.22 10.30
C LEU A 14 9.50 -9.83 9.10
N LEU A 15 9.22 -11.14 9.13
CA LEU A 15 8.47 -11.82 8.07
C LEU A 15 7.05 -11.30 7.97
N PHE A 16 6.35 -11.19 9.08
CA PHE A 16 4.99 -10.65 9.13
C PHE A 16 4.94 -9.24 8.55
N THR A 17 5.85 -8.37 8.99
CA THR A 17 5.94 -6.99 8.51
C THR A 17 6.24 -6.96 7.01
N GLY A 18 7.21 -7.75 6.53
CA GLY A 18 7.57 -7.82 5.12
C GLY A 18 6.39 -8.22 4.24
N PHE A 19 5.69 -9.32 4.57
CA PHE A 19 4.52 -9.76 3.81
C PHE A 19 3.33 -8.81 3.94
N SER A 20 3.15 -8.15 5.08
CA SER A 20 2.07 -7.16 5.28
C SER A 20 2.31 -5.92 4.43
N VAL A 21 3.53 -5.38 4.41
CA VAL A 21 3.90 -4.22 3.57
C VAL A 21 3.77 -4.56 2.10
N GLN A 22 4.29 -5.71 1.66
CA GLN A 22 4.15 -6.18 0.28
C GLN A 22 2.67 -6.27 -0.15
N ASN A 23 1.81 -6.87 0.69
CA ASN A 23 0.38 -6.95 0.41
C ASN A 23 -0.30 -5.57 0.40
N SER A 24 0.14 -4.65 1.25
CA SER A 24 -0.35 -3.28 1.33
C SER A 24 -0.12 -2.50 0.03
N ILE A 25 1.06 -2.65 -0.54
CA ILE A 25 1.51 -1.90 -1.71
C ILE A 25 0.96 -2.52 -2.99
N SER A 26 1.03 -3.85 -3.13
CA SER A 26 0.58 -4.56 -4.34
C SER A 26 -0.91 -4.35 -4.65
N LYS A 27 -1.73 -4.03 -3.66
CA LYS A 27 -3.17 -3.78 -3.83
C LYS A 27 -3.53 -2.33 -4.18
N ILE A 28 -2.55 -1.42 -4.17
CA ILE A 28 -2.83 -0.01 -4.47
C ILE A 28 -3.37 0.14 -5.90
N ASN A 29 -2.67 -0.45 -6.87
CA ASN A 29 -3.06 -0.33 -8.28
C ASN A 29 -4.43 -0.95 -8.55
N ASP A 30 -4.66 -2.18 -8.10
CA ASP A 30 -5.92 -2.88 -8.31
C ASP A 30 -7.08 -2.08 -7.70
N ARG A 31 -6.90 -1.55 -6.51
CA ARG A 31 -7.95 -0.80 -5.82
C ARG A 31 -8.15 0.58 -6.43
N GLN A 32 -7.09 1.37 -6.63
CA GLN A 32 -7.23 2.74 -7.11
C GLN A 32 -7.63 2.80 -8.57
N PHE A 33 -6.94 2.09 -9.47
CA PHE A 33 -7.15 2.18 -10.91
C PHE A 33 -8.05 1.08 -11.47
N GLY A 34 -8.35 0.04 -10.68
CA GLY A 34 -9.33 -0.97 -11.03
C GLY A 34 -10.74 -0.66 -10.56
N GLU A 35 -10.87 -0.07 -9.36
CA GLU A 35 -12.17 0.11 -8.72
C GLU A 35 -12.56 1.57 -8.48
N LEU A 36 -11.63 2.44 -8.01
CA LEU A 36 -11.94 3.81 -7.61
C LEU A 36 -11.86 4.80 -8.76
N ILE A 37 -10.86 4.70 -9.63
CA ILE A 37 -10.63 5.55 -10.79
C ILE A 37 -10.89 4.74 -12.06
N LYS A 38 -11.87 5.13 -12.83
CA LYS A 38 -12.34 4.40 -14.00
C LYS A 38 -12.07 5.09 -15.33
N TYR A 39 -11.61 6.35 -15.31
CA TYR A 39 -11.15 7.03 -16.52
C TYR A 39 -9.75 6.58 -16.92
N ASP A 40 -9.39 6.79 -18.18
CA ASP A 40 -8.06 6.47 -18.71
C ASP A 40 -7.20 7.72 -18.92
N LEU A 41 -7.84 8.82 -19.37
CA LEU A 41 -7.19 10.09 -19.66
C LEU A 41 -7.97 11.26 -19.06
N ILE A 42 -7.24 12.33 -18.65
CA ILE A 42 -7.80 13.69 -18.51
C ILE A 42 -7.18 14.51 -19.64
N VAL A 43 -7.99 15.03 -20.52
CA VAL A 43 -7.58 15.87 -21.63
C VAL A 43 -7.88 17.33 -21.26
N ALA A 44 -6.84 18.08 -20.87
CA ALA A 44 -6.97 19.50 -20.54
C ALA A 44 -6.83 20.34 -21.81
N GLN A 45 -7.71 21.31 -21.97
CA GLN A 45 -7.77 22.19 -23.15
C GLN A 45 -7.32 23.62 -22.82
N ASN A 46 -6.99 24.37 -23.85
CA ASN A 46 -6.68 25.80 -23.72
C ASN A 46 -7.91 26.59 -23.32
N SER A 47 -7.73 27.70 -22.61
CA SER A 47 -8.84 28.53 -22.11
C SER A 47 -9.70 29.16 -23.21
N HIS A 48 -9.14 29.35 -24.39
CA HIS A 48 -9.83 29.88 -25.56
C HIS A 48 -9.49 29.03 -26.77
N LEU A 49 -10.45 28.26 -27.26
CA LEU A 49 -10.34 27.47 -28.48
C LEU A 49 -10.95 28.25 -29.67
N SER A 50 -10.29 28.20 -30.81
CA SER A 50 -10.87 28.59 -32.07
C SER A 50 -11.96 27.57 -32.49
N GLU A 51 -12.82 27.92 -33.40
CA GLU A 51 -13.84 26.99 -33.92
C GLU A 51 -13.22 25.74 -34.55
N GLU A 52 -12.08 25.86 -35.21
CA GLU A 52 -11.35 24.75 -35.81
C GLU A 52 -10.76 23.81 -34.74
N GLU A 53 -10.12 24.36 -33.72
CA GLU A 53 -9.55 23.61 -32.59
C GLU A 53 -10.63 22.85 -31.80
N GLN A 54 -11.81 23.49 -31.62
CA GLN A 54 -12.96 22.85 -30.98
C GLN A 54 -13.50 21.68 -31.82
N GLN A 55 -13.61 21.85 -33.13
CA GLN A 55 -14.07 20.80 -34.04
C GLN A 55 -13.10 19.61 -34.07
N ASP A 56 -11.80 19.87 -34.09
CA ASP A 56 -10.76 18.82 -34.05
C ASP A 56 -10.84 18.04 -32.76
N LEU A 57 -10.97 18.71 -31.62
CA LEU A 57 -11.11 18.10 -30.31
C LEU A 57 -12.39 17.26 -30.23
N ASP A 58 -13.52 17.80 -30.62
CA ASP A 58 -14.81 17.10 -30.60
C ASP A 58 -14.85 15.90 -31.55
N SER A 59 -14.17 15.98 -32.70
CA SER A 59 -14.00 14.87 -33.63
C SER A 59 -13.23 13.72 -32.99
N LEU A 60 -12.13 14.02 -32.29
CA LEU A 60 -11.33 13.01 -31.62
C LEU A 60 -12.04 12.42 -30.41
N LEU A 61 -12.73 13.23 -29.61
CA LEU A 61 -13.56 12.80 -28.48
C LEU A 61 -14.76 11.93 -28.89
N SER A 62 -15.24 12.07 -30.14
CA SER A 62 -16.35 11.29 -30.71
C SER A 62 -15.87 10.09 -31.52
N SER A 63 -14.54 9.81 -31.55
CA SER A 63 -13.99 8.69 -32.31
C SER A 63 -14.32 7.34 -31.68
N GLU A 64 -14.29 6.27 -32.49
CA GLU A 64 -14.55 4.88 -32.05
C GLU A 64 -13.60 4.39 -30.93
N ALA A 65 -12.45 5.02 -30.75
CA ALA A 65 -11.51 4.69 -29.66
C ALA A 65 -12.05 5.10 -28.28
N ILE A 66 -12.92 6.09 -28.23
CA ILE A 66 -13.46 6.66 -27.01
C ILE A 66 -14.78 5.95 -26.67
N LYS A 67 -14.86 5.43 -25.45
CA LYS A 67 -16.07 4.80 -24.92
C LYS A 67 -17.06 5.84 -24.42
N GLN A 68 -16.57 6.80 -23.66
CA GLN A 68 -17.36 7.88 -23.07
C GLN A 68 -16.47 9.02 -22.63
N GLN A 69 -17.05 10.20 -22.54
CA GLN A 69 -16.38 11.42 -22.07
C GLN A 69 -17.28 12.21 -21.12
N LEU A 70 -16.66 12.98 -20.22
CA LEU A 70 -17.35 13.90 -19.33
C LEU A 70 -16.56 15.22 -19.24
N PRO A 71 -17.15 16.35 -19.66
CA PRO A 71 -16.56 17.67 -19.43
C PRO A 71 -16.48 17.96 -17.93
N ILE A 72 -15.32 18.45 -17.50
CA ILE A 72 -15.03 18.84 -16.11
C ILE A 72 -14.25 20.14 -16.06
N HIS A 73 -14.26 20.79 -14.91
CA HIS A 73 -13.20 21.76 -14.61
C HIS A 73 -12.09 21.03 -13.83
N TYR A 74 -10.88 21.10 -14.36
CA TYR A 74 -9.68 20.48 -13.79
C TYR A 74 -8.62 21.53 -13.55
N GLU A 75 -8.14 21.61 -12.31
CA GLU A 75 -7.07 22.52 -11.93
C GLU A 75 -6.13 21.84 -10.91
N SER A 76 -4.85 22.15 -11.02
CA SER A 76 -3.87 21.79 -10.00
C SER A 76 -3.76 22.93 -9.02
N VAL A 77 -4.28 22.75 -7.82
CA VAL A 77 -4.17 23.72 -6.72
C VAL A 77 -3.15 23.23 -5.71
N SER A 78 -2.66 24.10 -4.87
CA SER A 78 -1.59 23.75 -3.94
C SER A 78 -1.90 24.09 -2.49
N LYS A 79 -1.23 23.38 -1.58
CA LYS A 79 -1.23 23.66 -0.15
C LYS A 79 0.05 23.19 0.53
N VAL A 80 0.69 24.08 1.25
CA VAL A 80 1.83 23.72 2.10
C VAL A 80 1.35 22.85 3.26
N ALA A 81 1.82 21.61 3.33
CA ALA A 81 1.41 20.64 4.34
C ALA A 81 2.50 19.61 4.69
N GLY A 82 2.23 18.74 5.66
CA GLY A 82 3.14 17.70 6.10
C GLY A 82 4.23 18.20 7.05
N THR A 83 5.04 17.24 7.54
CA THR A 83 6.11 17.53 8.52
C THR A 83 7.25 18.36 7.93
N LYS A 84 7.48 18.24 6.64
CA LYS A 84 8.52 19.00 5.90
C LYS A 84 8.04 20.37 5.46
N LYS A 85 6.74 20.63 5.55
CA LYS A 85 6.10 21.85 5.01
C LYS A 85 6.38 22.03 3.51
N ASP A 86 6.32 20.93 2.77
CA ASP A 86 6.44 20.95 1.32
C ASP A 86 5.11 21.37 0.68
N ASP A 87 5.18 21.96 -0.49
CA ASP A 87 4.00 22.30 -1.28
C ASP A 87 3.39 21.01 -1.85
N GLN A 88 2.12 20.76 -1.52
CA GLN A 88 1.38 19.58 -1.95
C GLN A 88 0.47 19.94 -3.11
N GLU A 89 0.69 19.32 -4.25
CA GLU A 89 -0.17 19.45 -5.41
C GLU A 89 -1.47 18.68 -5.20
N ILE A 90 -2.61 19.36 -5.35
CA ILE A 90 -3.94 18.79 -5.17
C ILE A 90 -4.69 18.88 -6.50
N LYS A 91 -5.11 17.75 -7.04
CA LYS A 91 -5.93 17.67 -8.26
C LYS A 91 -7.37 18.01 -7.92
N MET A 92 -7.78 19.21 -8.25
CA MET A 92 -9.15 19.69 -8.10
C MET A 92 -9.95 19.29 -9.33
N ILE A 93 -11.06 18.60 -9.11
CA ILE A 93 -11.99 18.14 -10.15
C ILE A 93 -13.38 18.61 -9.78
N VAL A 94 -13.95 19.44 -10.65
CA VAL A 94 -15.28 19.99 -10.50
C VAL A 94 -16.18 19.44 -11.59
N THR A 95 -17.37 18.98 -11.24
CA THR A 95 -18.32 18.40 -12.19
C THR A 95 -19.69 19.06 -12.07
N GLN A 96 -20.36 19.19 -13.22
CA GLN A 96 -21.74 19.62 -13.30
C GLN A 96 -22.72 18.42 -13.34
N ASP A 97 -22.24 17.25 -13.74
CA ASP A 97 -23.05 16.04 -13.90
C ASP A 97 -22.58 14.97 -12.91
N GLU A 98 -23.17 14.97 -11.72
CA GLU A 98 -22.80 14.04 -10.63
C GLU A 98 -23.15 12.58 -10.98
N GLU A 99 -24.22 12.33 -11.72
CA GLU A 99 -24.63 10.98 -12.10
C GLU A 99 -23.59 10.35 -13.03
N LYS A 100 -23.18 11.08 -14.08
CA LYS A 100 -22.12 10.61 -14.97
C LYS A 100 -20.77 10.55 -14.28
N PHE A 101 -20.48 11.46 -13.36
CA PHE A 101 -19.21 11.45 -12.62
C PHE A 101 -18.96 10.13 -11.88
N ARG A 102 -20.00 9.48 -11.36
CA ARG A 102 -19.90 8.15 -10.70
C ARG A 102 -19.44 7.03 -11.65
N GLU A 103 -19.58 7.21 -12.95
CA GLU A 103 -19.03 6.27 -13.93
C GLU A 103 -17.50 6.35 -14.04
N TYR A 104 -16.91 7.49 -13.66
CA TYR A 104 -15.47 7.77 -13.72
C TYR A 104 -14.78 7.67 -12.36
N PHE A 105 -15.49 7.96 -11.28
CA PHE A 105 -14.97 7.86 -9.91
C PHE A 105 -15.96 7.13 -9.01
N THR A 106 -15.43 6.20 -8.23
CA THR A 106 -16.17 5.60 -7.11
C THR A 106 -15.63 6.22 -5.82
N LEU A 107 -16.34 7.21 -5.30
CA LEU A 107 -15.99 7.85 -4.03
C LEU A 107 -16.56 7.02 -2.89
N THR A 108 -15.70 6.49 -2.03
CA THR A 108 -16.10 5.66 -0.88
C THR A 108 -15.26 5.97 0.34
N ASN A 109 -15.86 5.86 1.51
CA ASN A 109 -15.10 5.86 2.74
C ASN A 109 -14.41 4.50 2.93
N ARG A 110 -13.10 4.51 3.18
CA ARG A 110 -12.30 3.29 3.29
C ARG A 110 -12.72 2.37 4.45
N ARG A 111 -13.21 2.93 5.57
CA ARG A 111 -13.48 2.16 6.80
C ARG A 111 -14.80 1.40 6.73
N ASP A 112 -15.88 2.09 6.37
CA ASP A 112 -17.23 1.54 6.34
C ASP A 112 -17.72 1.17 4.94
N LYS A 113 -16.91 1.48 3.90
CA LYS A 113 -17.21 1.24 2.49
C LYS A 113 -18.50 1.93 2.00
N LYS A 114 -18.93 2.96 2.73
CA LYS A 114 -20.09 3.74 2.33
C LYS A 114 -19.75 4.61 1.13
N GLU A 115 -20.60 4.62 0.13
CA GLU A 115 -20.49 5.52 -1.01
C GLU A 115 -20.69 6.97 -0.55
N ILE A 116 -19.98 7.87 -1.21
CA ILE A 116 -19.99 9.30 -0.97
C ILE A 116 -20.52 9.97 -2.22
N ASP A 117 -21.59 10.72 -2.08
CA ASP A 117 -22.12 11.59 -3.12
C ASP A 117 -21.45 12.96 -3.02
N LEU A 118 -21.32 13.65 -4.14
CA LEU A 118 -20.94 15.05 -4.12
C LEU A 118 -22.12 15.88 -3.61
N ASP A 119 -21.81 16.93 -2.89
CA ASP A 119 -22.76 17.78 -2.21
C ASP A 119 -22.40 19.25 -2.51
N ASN A 120 -23.42 20.13 -2.54
CA ASN A 120 -23.21 21.56 -2.74
C ASN A 120 -22.71 22.30 -1.48
N ASP A 121 -22.51 21.58 -0.38
CA ASP A 121 -22.13 22.15 0.91
C ASP A 121 -20.61 22.17 1.13
N GLY A 122 -19.81 21.46 0.29
CA GLY A 122 -18.38 21.43 0.49
C GLY A 122 -17.61 20.54 -0.49
N VAL A 123 -16.38 20.18 -0.08
CA VAL A 123 -15.47 19.37 -0.88
C VAL A 123 -15.31 17.97 -0.32
N VAL A 124 -15.14 16.99 -1.20
CA VAL A 124 -14.69 15.63 -0.86
C VAL A 124 -13.21 15.54 -1.12
N ILE A 125 -12.41 15.22 -0.10
CA ILE A 125 -10.95 15.14 -0.21
C ILE A 125 -10.43 13.73 0.00
N SER A 126 -9.24 13.43 -0.55
CA SER A 126 -8.58 12.15 -0.35
C SER A 126 -8.11 11.95 1.10
N GLU A 127 -8.19 10.72 1.63
CA GLU A 127 -7.83 10.39 3.03
C GLU A 127 -6.38 10.79 3.37
N ARG A 128 -5.45 10.67 2.41
CA ARG A 128 -4.05 11.06 2.65
C ARG A 128 -3.92 12.56 2.82
N LEU A 129 -4.61 13.35 2.00
CA LEU A 129 -4.64 14.81 2.10
C LEU A 129 -5.22 15.25 3.45
N ALA A 130 -6.36 14.67 3.85
CA ALA A 130 -6.98 14.97 5.13
C ALA A 130 -6.01 14.73 6.32
N LYS A 131 -5.23 13.65 6.28
CA LYS A 131 -4.21 13.34 7.29
C LYS A 131 -3.03 14.31 7.28
N LEU A 132 -2.57 14.74 6.10
CA LEU A 132 -1.46 15.69 5.98
C LEU A 132 -1.83 17.08 6.49
N LEU A 133 -3.08 17.48 6.27
CA LEU A 133 -3.62 18.77 6.72
C LEU A 133 -4.13 18.73 8.17
N ASP A 134 -4.23 17.53 8.77
CA ASP A 134 -4.87 17.27 10.08
C ASP A 134 -6.33 17.80 10.14
N VAL A 135 -7.08 17.65 9.04
CA VAL A 135 -8.48 18.07 8.92
C VAL A 135 -9.45 16.90 8.96
N LYS A 136 -10.65 17.16 9.45
CA LYS A 136 -11.77 16.22 9.55
C LYS A 136 -12.99 16.76 8.79
N VAL A 137 -14.00 15.91 8.64
CA VAL A 137 -15.30 16.35 8.14
C VAL A 137 -15.86 17.48 9.02
N GLY A 138 -16.28 18.58 8.39
CA GLY A 138 -16.72 19.82 9.02
C GLY A 138 -15.63 20.87 9.22
N ASP A 139 -14.36 20.54 9.02
CA ASP A 139 -13.27 21.50 9.12
C ASP A 139 -13.10 22.28 7.82
N ARG A 140 -12.51 23.48 7.92
CA ARG A 140 -12.17 24.33 6.79
C ARG A 140 -10.67 24.44 6.63
N PHE A 141 -10.21 24.55 5.39
CA PHE A 141 -8.82 24.82 5.09
C PHE A 141 -8.68 25.70 3.84
N THR A 142 -7.56 26.39 3.72
CA THR A 142 -7.25 27.22 2.56
C THR A 142 -6.40 26.46 1.56
N ILE A 143 -6.66 26.68 0.27
CA ILE A 143 -5.85 26.21 -0.87
C ILE A 143 -5.43 27.42 -1.69
N THR A 144 -4.37 27.27 -2.47
CA THR A 144 -3.89 28.28 -3.41
C THR A 144 -4.15 27.78 -4.83
N ASP A 145 -4.83 28.57 -5.64
CA ASP A 145 -5.11 28.28 -7.04
C ASP A 145 -3.90 28.55 -7.95
N SER A 146 -4.03 28.28 -9.24
CA SER A 146 -2.99 28.52 -10.24
C SER A 146 -2.64 29.99 -10.46
N ASN A 147 -3.44 30.92 -9.91
CA ASN A 147 -3.24 32.37 -9.96
C ASN A 147 -2.72 32.94 -8.64
N ASP A 148 -2.20 32.09 -7.74
CA ASP A 148 -1.72 32.45 -6.40
C ASP A 148 -2.80 33.07 -5.47
N LYS A 149 -4.09 32.82 -5.74
CA LYS A 149 -5.19 33.28 -4.90
C LYS A 149 -5.61 32.21 -3.90
N GLU A 150 -5.83 32.64 -2.67
CA GLU A 150 -6.27 31.74 -1.60
C GLU A 150 -7.80 31.61 -1.58
N HIS A 151 -8.27 30.37 -1.44
CA HIS A 151 -9.69 30.03 -1.30
C HIS A 151 -9.90 29.13 -0.08
N GLU A 152 -10.93 29.44 0.72
CA GLU A 152 -11.31 28.63 1.86
C GLU A 152 -12.38 27.62 1.42
N VAL A 153 -12.16 26.33 1.74
CA VAL A 153 -13.09 25.25 1.43
C VAL A 153 -13.45 24.44 2.68
N GLU A 154 -14.68 23.90 2.73
CA GLU A 154 -15.18 23.08 3.83
C GLU A 154 -15.19 21.60 3.42
N VAL A 155 -14.68 20.73 4.30
CA VAL A 155 -14.61 19.27 4.08
C VAL A 155 -15.94 18.63 4.46
N VAL A 156 -16.72 18.15 3.50
CA VAL A 156 -17.98 17.42 3.75
C VAL A 156 -17.78 15.92 3.82
N ALA A 157 -16.77 15.38 3.12
CA ALA A 157 -16.45 13.95 3.20
C ALA A 157 -14.98 13.67 2.89
N ILE A 158 -14.53 12.47 3.30
CA ILE A 158 -13.17 11.98 3.06
C ILE A 158 -13.27 10.66 2.32
N THR A 159 -12.70 10.61 1.10
CA THR A 159 -12.74 9.44 0.22
C THR A 159 -11.45 8.63 0.24
N GLU A 160 -11.58 7.32 -0.01
CA GLU A 160 -10.48 6.38 -0.19
C GLU A 160 -9.72 6.70 -1.48
N MET A 161 -8.45 7.14 -1.35
CA MET A 161 -7.48 7.27 -2.45
C MET A 161 -6.09 6.93 -1.93
N TYR A 162 -5.29 6.21 -2.71
CA TYR A 162 -3.99 5.69 -2.28
C TYR A 162 -2.81 6.45 -2.85
N THR A 163 -3.00 7.12 -3.99
CA THR A 163 -1.94 7.90 -4.63
C THR A 163 -2.50 9.18 -5.20
N GLY A 164 -1.75 10.28 -5.05
CA GLY A 164 -2.15 11.63 -5.38
C GLY A 164 -3.13 12.24 -4.38
N HIS A 165 -3.14 13.56 -4.33
CA HIS A 165 -4.12 14.30 -3.56
C HIS A 165 -5.24 14.74 -4.48
N PHE A 166 -6.47 14.45 -4.10
CA PHE A 166 -7.65 14.79 -4.87
C PHE A 166 -8.62 15.60 -4.02
N MET A 167 -9.31 16.52 -4.69
CA MET A 167 -10.41 17.30 -4.17
C MET A 167 -11.51 17.31 -5.21
N PHE A 168 -12.72 16.91 -4.82
CA PHE A 168 -13.88 16.82 -5.69
C PHE A 168 -14.98 17.73 -5.17
N MET A 169 -15.68 18.42 -6.08
CA MET A 169 -16.83 19.26 -5.74
C MET A 169 -17.77 19.42 -6.92
N THR A 170 -18.95 19.94 -6.65
CA THR A 170 -19.94 20.34 -7.65
C THR A 170 -19.59 21.71 -8.22
N ASP A 171 -20.13 22.03 -9.40
CA ASP A 171 -20.07 23.35 -10.02
C ASP A 171 -20.66 24.44 -9.12
N SER A 172 -21.79 24.15 -8.47
CA SER A 172 -22.49 25.10 -7.58
C SER A 172 -21.62 25.48 -6.36
N TYR A 173 -20.93 24.50 -5.75
CA TYR A 173 -20.01 24.80 -4.66
C TYR A 173 -18.77 25.55 -5.14
N TYR A 174 -18.22 25.18 -6.31
CA TYR A 174 -17.09 25.87 -6.92
C TYR A 174 -17.41 27.36 -7.13
N GLU A 175 -18.54 27.68 -7.74
CA GLU A 175 -18.95 29.08 -7.98
C GLU A 175 -19.06 29.87 -6.67
N THR A 176 -19.51 29.24 -5.60
CA THR A 176 -19.63 29.87 -4.29
C THR A 176 -18.27 30.08 -3.62
N ALA A 177 -17.42 29.05 -3.59
CA ALA A 177 -16.13 29.08 -2.89
C ALA A 177 -15.06 29.90 -3.62
N PHE A 178 -15.05 29.86 -4.97
CA PHE A 178 -14.06 30.55 -5.78
C PHE A 178 -14.54 31.94 -6.27
N SER A 179 -15.85 32.18 -6.20
CA SER A 179 -16.48 33.41 -6.75
C SER A 179 -16.23 33.57 -8.26
N GLU A 180 -16.16 32.47 -8.98
CA GLU A 180 -15.93 32.36 -10.41
C GLU A 180 -17.02 31.49 -11.05
N ASN A 181 -17.41 31.79 -12.29
CA ASN A 181 -18.38 30.96 -12.99
C ASN A 181 -17.73 29.64 -13.42
N TYR A 182 -18.46 28.53 -13.27
CA TYR A 182 -17.99 27.23 -13.75
C TYR A 182 -17.78 27.24 -15.26
N GLN A 183 -16.62 26.78 -15.69
CA GLN A 183 -16.31 26.54 -17.10
C GLN A 183 -15.50 25.24 -17.21
N ALA A 184 -15.99 24.32 -18.04
CA ALA A 184 -15.26 23.11 -18.33
C ALA A 184 -13.99 23.45 -19.12
N ASN A 185 -12.84 22.98 -18.64
CA ASN A 185 -11.52 23.18 -19.25
C ASN A 185 -10.78 21.85 -19.51
N ALA A 186 -11.44 20.72 -19.25
CA ALA A 186 -10.89 19.39 -19.48
C ALA A 186 -12.00 18.37 -19.71
N ASN A 187 -11.64 17.21 -20.24
CA ASN A 187 -12.52 16.06 -20.38
C ASN A 187 -11.94 14.84 -19.68
N LEU A 188 -12.74 14.18 -18.84
CA LEU A 188 -12.48 12.80 -18.42
C LEU A 188 -12.81 11.88 -19.58
N VAL A 189 -11.89 11.02 -19.95
CA VAL A 189 -12.03 10.12 -21.11
C VAL A 189 -11.83 8.69 -20.68
N SER A 190 -12.78 7.81 -21.02
CA SER A 190 -12.64 6.36 -20.93
C SER A 190 -12.49 5.77 -22.32
N LEU A 191 -11.55 4.85 -22.48
CA LEU A 191 -11.25 4.21 -23.76
C LEU A 191 -11.98 2.87 -23.92
N ASN A 192 -12.30 2.48 -25.15
CA ASN A 192 -12.83 1.15 -25.45
C ASN A 192 -11.76 0.06 -25.22
N ASP A 193 -10.52 0.31 -25.63
CA ASP A 193 -9.36 -0.50 -25.30
C ASP A 193 -8.49 0.22 -24.26
N ARG A 194 -8.49 -0.31 -23.03
CA ARG A 194 -7.76 0.24 -21.87
C ARG A 194 -6.32 -0.26 -21.79
N SER A 195 -5.78 -0.90 -22.83
CA SER A 195 -4.38 -1.31 -22.84
C SER A 195 -3.45 -0.11 -22.74
N THR A 196 -2.30 -0.31 -22.09
CA THR A 196 -1.29 0.74 -21.89
C THR A 196 -0.82 1.34 -23.22
N ASP A 197 -0.67 0.51 -24.25
CA ASP A 197 -0.20 0.97 -25.55
C ASP A 197 -1.25 1.82 -26.27
N ASN A 198 -2.53 1.40 -26.25
CA ASN A 198 -3.60 2.21 -26.80
C ASN A 198 -3.79 3.52 -26.01
N ALA A 199 -3.75 3.49 -24.69
CA ALA A 199 -3.88 4.71 -23.89
C ALA A 199 -2.76 5.71 -24.20
N LYS A 200 -1.51 5.27 -24.38
CA LYS A 200 -0.41 6.11 -24.84
C LYS A 200 -0.61 6.66 -26.25
N GLN A 201 -1.10 5.82 -27.16
CA GLN A 201 -1.36 6.24 -28.53
C GLN A 201 -2.46 7.31 -28.58
N GLN A 202 -3.58 7.11 -27.88
CA GLN A 202 -4.66 8.10 -27.84
C GLN A 202 -4.20 9.40 -27.16
N ALA A 203 -3.45 9.30 -26.06
CA ALA A 203 -2.89 10.49 -25.41
C ALA A 203 -1.98 11.28 -26.36
N SER A 204 -1.14 10.62 -27.17
CA SER A 204 -0.31 11.27 -28.17
C SER A 204 -1.15 11.98 -29.23
N ARG A 205 -2.22 11.34 -29.71
CA ARG A 205 -3.16 11.96 -30.67
C ARG A 205 -3.83 13.22 -30.13
N PHE A 206 -4.25 13.20 -28.86
CA PHE A 206 -4.77 14.43 -28.22
C PHE A 206 -3.71 15.51 -28.08
N MET A 207 -2.47 15.14 -27.74
CA MET A 207 -1.35 16.09 -27.61
C MET A 207 -0.91 16.74 -28.93
N GLU A 208 -1.25 16.13 -30.08
CA GLU A 208 -0.99 16.71 -31.41
C GLU A 208 -1.96 17.83 -31.76
N LEU A 209 -3.09 17.93 -31.06
CA LEU A 209 -4.09 19.00 -31.26
C LEU A 209 -3.60 20.32 -30.61
N SER A 210 -3.64 21.42 -31.37
CA SER A 210 -3.22 22.74 -30.88
C SER A 210 -4.10 23.28 -29.74
N GLY A 211 -5.38 22.84 -29.71
CA GLY A 211 -6.32 23.19 -28.64
C GLY A 211 -6.10 22.46 -27.32
N VAL A 212 -5.26 21.42 -27.28
CA VAL A 212 -4.99 20.62 -26.07
C VAL A 212 -3.78 21.18 -25.33
N LYS A 213 -3.97 21.56 -24.08
CA LYS A 213 -2.92 22.06 -23.17
C LYS A 213 -2.09 20.91 -22.59
N GLY A 214 -2.70 19.77 -22.33
CA GLY A 214 -2.02 18.62 -21.74
C GLY A 214 -2.93 17.42 -21.59
N VAL A 215 -2.31 16.24 -21.44
CA VAL A 215 -3.04 14.97 -21.20
C VAL A 215 -2.44 14.26 -20.00
N VAL A 216 -3.26 14.02 -18.97
CA VAL A 216 -2.88 13.21 -17.82
C VAL A 216 -3.33 11.77 -18.09
N GLN A 217 -2.40 10.82 -18.01
CA GLN A 217 -2.63 9.41 -18.28
C GLN A 217 -2.58 8.60 -16.99
N ASN A 218 -3.61 7.81 -16.70
CA ASN A 218 -3.58 6.87 -15.57
C ASN A 218 -2.51 5.80 -15.73
N THR A 219 -2.25 5.37 -16.96
CA THR A 219 -1.21 4.37 -17.25
C THR A 219 0.19 4.82 -16.83
N THR A 220 0.49 6.12 -16.91
CA THR A 220 1.76 6.68 -16.41
C THR A 220 1.85 6.57 -14.88
N MET A 221 0.77 6.91 -14.18
CA MET A 221 0.71 6.78 -12.72
C MET A 221 0.84 5.32 -12.28
N ILE A 222 0.13 4.41 -12.94
CA ILE A 222 0.22 2.96 -12.70
C ILE A 222 1.65 2.46 -12.89
N THR A 223 2.35 2.90 -13.95
CA THR A 223 3.73 2.50 -14.22
C THR A 223 4.69 3.01 -13.14
N GLN A 224 4.53 4.25 -12.69
CA GLN A 224 5.34 4.81 -11.60
C GLN A 224 5.14 4.03 -10.30
N ILE A 225 3.89 3.73 -9.95
CA ILE A 225 3.58 2.93 -8.75
C ILE A 225 4.15 1.53 -8.87
N ASN A 226 4.03 0.87 -10.03
CA ASN A 226 4.61 -0.45 -10.25
C ASN A 226 6.12 -0.45 -10.03
N THR A 227 6.83 0.59 -10.50
CA THR A 227 8.27 0.72 -10.26
C THR A 227 8.60 0.83 -8.77
N ILE A 228 7.80 1.57 -8.01
CA ILE A 228 7.95 1.67 -6.55
C ILE A 228 7.64 0.32 -5.90
N VAL A 229 6.56 -0.34 -6.31
CA VAL A 229 6.15 -1.66 -5.81
C VAL A 229 7.25 -2.69 -6.05
N ASP A 230 7.81 -2.74 -7.26
CA ASP A 230 8.88 -3.69 -7.62
C ASP A 230 10.15 -3.43 -6.80
N SER A 231 10.52 -2.17 -6.61
CA SER A 231 11.68 -1.80 -5.78
C SER A 231 11.49 -2.21 -4.31
N LEU A 232 10.31 -1.97 -3.78
CA LEU A 232 9.96 -2.35 -2.40
C LEU A 232 9.86 -3.87 -2.25
N ASN A 233 9.33 -4.58 -3.25
CA ASN A 233 9.29 -6.05 -3.27
C ASN A 233 10.71 -6.64 -3.20
N GLN A 234 11.68 -6.11 -3.95
CA GLN A 234 13.07 -6.55 -3.88
C GLN A 234 13.65 -6.35 -2.47
N ILE A 235 13.39 -5.20 -1.84
CA ILE A 235 13.83 -4.96 -0.45
C ILE A 235 13.19 -5.96 0.50
N MET A 236 11.89 -6.22 0.35
CA MET A 236 11.17 -7.17 1.20
C MET A 236 11.68 -8.61 1.02
N GLU A 237 12.01 -9.03 -0.21
CA GLU A 237 12.63 -10.34 -0.46
C GLU A 237 13.96 -10.50 0.29
N VAL A 238 14.81 -9.48 0.27
CA VAL A 238 16.07 -9.48 1.02
C VAL A 238 15.80 -9.56 2.53
N LEU A 239 14.84 -8.79 3.05
CA LEU A 239 14.47 -8.85 4.46
C LEU A 239 13.94 -10.23 4.87
N ILE A 240 13.14 -10.87 4.03
CA ILE A 240 12.64 -12.23 4.25
C ILE A 240 13.80 -13.22 4.30
N LEU A 241 14.75 -13.15 3.37
CA LEU A 241 15.93 -14.01 3.35
C LEU A 241 16.79 -13.82 4.62
N VAL A 242 17.01 -12.57 5.04
CA VAL A 242 17.74 -12.26 6.28
C VAL A 242 17.00 -12.82 7.49
N ALA A 243 15.68 -12.66 7.57
CA ALA A 243 14.89 -13.22 8.66
C ALA A 243 14.96 -14.74 8.72
N VAL A 244 14.88 -15.43 7.59
CA VAL A 244 15.07 -16.90 7.50
C VAL A 244 16.46 -17.31 7.98
N PHE A 245 17.49 -16.58 7.56
CA PHE A 245 18.87 -16.86 8.00
C PHE A 245 19.03 -16.66 9.51
N VAL A 246 18.48 -15.61 10.08
CA VAL A 246 18.48 -15.34 11.53
C VAL A 246 17.77 -16.46 12.30
N ILE A 247 16.63 -16.96 11.79
CA ILE A 247 15.93 -18.11 12.38
C ILE A 247 16.81 -19.34 12.40
N LEU A 248 17.38 -19.70 11.26
CA LEU A 248 18.25 -20.86 11.12
C LEU A 248 19.45 -20.78 12.05
N TYR A 249 20.10 -19.62 12.10
CA TYR A 249 21.25 -19.37 12.97
C TYR A 249 20.89 -19.51 14.47
N ASN A 250 19.82 -18.84 14.92
CA ASN A 250 19.37 -18.88 16.30
C ASN A 250 18.97 -20.29 16.74
N LEU A 251 18.13 -20.95 15.94
CA LEU A 251 17.65 -22.29 16.29
C LEU A 251 18.77 -23.33 16.25
N THR A 252 19.76 -23.16 15.38
CA THR A 252 20.91 -24.10 15.27
C THR A 252 21.91 -23.90 16.43
N ASN A 253 22.24 -22.68 16.79
CA ASN A 253 23.24 -22.41 17.84
C ASN A 253 22.74 -22.72 19.26
N ILE A 254 21.47 -22.38 19.56
CA ILE A 254 20.95 -22.51 20.92
C ILE A 254 20.68 -23.99 21.27
N ASN A 255 20.22 -24.78 20.31
CA ASN A 255 19.77 -26.14 20.61
C ASN A 255 20.86 -27.18 20.69
N VAL A 256 22.05 -26.98 20.12
CA VAL A 256 23.04 -28.04 20.00
C VAL A 256 24.02 -28.06 21.18
N ALA A 257 24.56 -26.92 21.56
CA ALA A 257 25.65 -26.88 22.54
C ALA A 257 25.19 -27.03 24.00
N GLU A 258 24.15 -26.31 24.41
CA GLU A 258 23.62 -26.36 25.78
C GLU A 258 22.88 -27.68 26.09
N ARG A 259 22.14 -28.20 25.09
CA ARG A 259 21.28 -29.38 25.31
C ARG A 259 21.99 -30.73 25.19
N ILE A 260 23.12 -30.84 24.48
CA ILE A 260 23.91 -32.09 24.46
C ILE A 260 24.25 -32.54 25.89
N ARG A 261 24.57 -31.59 26.77
CA ARG A 261 24.92 -31.87 28.16
C ARG A 261 23.71 -32.36 28.99
N GLU A 262 22.55 -31.69 28.88
CA GLU A 262 21.32 -32.07 29.54
C GLU A 262 20.84 -33.45 29.05
N LEU A 263 20.94 -33.69 27.75
CA LEU A 263 20.53 -34.93 27.10
C LEU A 263 21.41 -36.11 27.49
N SER A 264 22.71 -35.91 27.60
CA SER A 264 23.63 -36.93 28.05
C SER A 264 23.29 -37.36 29.48
N THR A 265 22.92 -36.42 30.35
CA THR A 265 22.53 -36.71 31.74
C THR A 265 21.22 -37.52 31.81
N ILE A 266 20.22 -37.14 31.04
CA ILE A 266 18.89 -37.85 31.01
C ILE A 266 19.06 -39.25 30.43
N LYS A 267 19.93 -39.43 29.45
CA LYS A 267 20.19 -40.69 28.80
C LYS A 267 20.97 -41.65 29.72
N VAL A 268 21.88 -41.14 30.53
CA VAL A 268 22.61 -41.91 31.57
C VAL A 268 21.65 -42.39 32.68
N LEU A 269 20.54 -41.68 32.94
CA LEU A 269 19.47 -42.08 33.85
C LEU A 269 18.58 -43.19 33.30
N GLY A 270 18.83 -43.70 32.06
CA GLY A 270 18.19 -44.88 31.51
C GLY A 270 16.96 -44.60 30.62
N PHE A 271 16.73 -43.34 30.21
CA PHE A 271 15.64 -43.02 29.29
C PHE A 271 15.97 -43.43 27.84
N TYR A 272 14.94 -43.93 27.10
CA TYR A 272 15.09 -44.30 25.69
C TYR A 272 15.25 -43.07 24.79
N ASP A 273 16.00 -43.23 23.70
CA ASP A 273 16.29 -42.12 22.73
C ASP A 273 15.00 -41.42 22.23
N LYS A 274 13.89 -42.15 22.09
CA LYS A 274 12.60 -41.58 21.68
C LYS A 274 11.97 -40.68 22.76
N GLU A 275 12.12 -41.02 24.02
CA GLU A 275 11.53 -40.27 25.13
C GLU A 275 12.30 -38.96 25.36
N VAL A 276 13.62 -39.01 25.29
CA VAL A 276 14.51 -37.84 25.38
C VAL A 276 14.25 -36.87 24.23
N THR A 277 14.11 -37.39 23.02
CA THR A 277 13.81 -36.63 21.84
C THR A 277 12.42 -35.94 21.94
N LEU A 278 11.41 -36.67 22.40
CA LEU A 278 10.03 -36.15 22.55
C LEU A 278 9.95 -35.01 23.59
N TYR A 279 10.73 -35.14 24.70
CA TYR A 279 10.80 -34.10 25.72
C TYR A 279 11.31 -32.77 25.17
N ILE A 280 12.37 -32.80 24.39
CA ILE A 280 12.94 -31.60 23.76
C ILE A 280 11.98 -30.98 22.74
N TYR A 281 11.35 -31.83 21.93
CA TYR A 281 10.40 -31.33 20.92
C TYR A 281 9.24 -30.60 21.56
N ARG A 282 8.69 -31.15 22.62
CA ARG A 282 7.55 -30.55 23.34
C ARG A 282 7.91 -29.14 23.84
N GLU A 283 9.09 -28.98 24.42
CA GLU A 283 9.57 -27.69 24.89
C GLU A 283 9.84 -26.71 23.73
N THR A 284 10.55 -27.16 22.69
CA THR A 284 10.89 -26.33 21.53
C THR A 284 9.66 -25.88 20.77
N ILE A 285 8.65 -26.76 20.58
CA ILE A 285 7.39 -26.43 19.94
C ILE A 285 6.65 -25.37 20.76
N LEU A 286 6.58 -25.54 22.09
CA LEU A 286 5.87 -24.59 22.95
C LEU A 286 6.55 -23.20 22.94
N LEU A 287 7.88 -23.17 23.02
CA LEU A 287 8.65 -21.91 22.94
C LEU A 287 8.53 -21.24 21.56
N SER A 288 8.51 -22.05 20.49
CA SER A 288 8.30 -21.53 19.14
C SER A 288 6.89 -20.96 18.97
N LEU A 289 5.88 -21.61 19.51
CA LEU A 289 4.50 -21.12 19.46
C LEU A 289 4.35 -19.77 20.19
N LEU A 290 4.94 -19.67 21.38
CA LEU A 290 4.98 -18.40 22.14
C LEU A 290 5.73 -17.32 21.36
N GLY A 291 6.85 -17.67 20.73
CA GLY A 291 7.63 -16.77 19.88
C GLY A 291 6.84 -16.29 18.66
N ILE A 292 6.06 -17.15 18.01
CA ILE A 292 5.18 -16.81 16.88
C ILE A 292 4.11 -15.81 17.32
N LEU A 293 3.41 -16.09 18.42
CA LEU A 293 2.35 -15.22 18.94
C LEU A 293 2.89 -13.83 19.30
N ALA A 294 4.01 -13.78 20.03
CA ALA A 294 4.67 -12.53 20.37
C ALA A 294 5.18 -11.80 19.11
N GLY A 295 5.71 -12.54 18.14
CA GLY A 295 6.20 -12.03 16.87
C GLY A 295 5.13 -11.36 16.01
N PHE A 296 3.92 -11.89 15.98
CA PHE A 296 2.78 -11.23 15.32
C PHE A 296 2.44 -9.89 15.99
N GLY A 297 2.45 -9.83 17.32
CA GLY A 297 2.20 -8.58 18.05
C GLY A 297 3.25 -7.50 17.75
N VAL A 298 4.54 -7.88 17.86
CA VAL A 298 5.65 -6.96 17.53
C VAL A 298 5.65 -6.59 16.06
N GLY A 299 5.34 -7.55 15.17
CA GLY A 299 5.23 -7.33 13.73
C GLY A 299 4.11 -6.35 13.35
N ASP A 300 2.94 -6.44 14.01
CA ASP A 300 1.85 -5.49 13.78
C ASP A 300 2.23 -4.06 14.20
N ILE A 301 2.92 -3.92 15.33
CA ILE A 301 3.44 -2.60 15.78
C ILE A 301 4.42 -2.04 14.75
N LEU A 302 5.38 -2.86 14.28
CA LEU A 302 6.36 -2.45 13.29
C LEU A 302 5.70 -2.14 11.94
N PHE A 303 4.73 -2.93 11.51
CA PHE A 303 3.95 -2.69 10.30
C PHE A 303 3.22 -1.34 10.35
N ARG A 304 2.50 -1.06 11.44
CA ARG A 304 1.82 0.24 11.63
C ARG A 304 2.79 1.42 11.63
N TYR A 305 3.96 1.25 12.24
CA TYR A 305 5.01 2.26 12.22
C TYR A 305 5.50 2.53 10.78
N ILE A 306 5.75 1.46 10.01
CA ILE A 306 6.15 1.59 8.60
C ILE A 306 5.07 2.29 7.77
N LEU A 307 3.80 1.93 7.96
CA LEU A 307 2.68 2.57 7.25
C LEU A 307 2.56 4.08 7.55
N ALA A 308 3.00 4.51 8.73
CA ALA A 308 2.93 5.92 9.13
C ALA A 308 4.12 6.74 8.62
N VAL A 309 5.32 6.14 8.53
CA VAL A 309 6.58 6.89 8.35
C VAL A 309 7.17 6.74 6.94
N VAL A 310 7.01 5.56 6.31
CA VAL A 310 7.71 5.24 5.06
C VAL A 310 7.05 5.80 3.80
N PRO A 311 5.70 5.83 3.67
CA PRO A 311 5.09 6.31 2.44
C PRO A 311 5.43 7.78 2.17
N PRO A 312 5.72 8.14 0.90
CA PRO A 312 5.78 9.55 0.49
C PRO A 312 4.48 10.29 0.83
N ASP A 313 4.54 11.61 0.88
CA ASP A 313 3.36 12.42 1.24
C ASP A 313 2.18 12.22 0.29
N GLU A 314 2.44 11.92 -0.98
CA GLU A 314 1.42 11.66 -2.01
C GLU A 314 0.86 10.22 -1.98
N VAL A 315 1.42 9.31 -1.17
CA VAL A 315 1.06 7.88 -1.19
C VAL A 315 0.53 7.44 0.16
N MET A 316 -0.52 6.65 0.16
CA MET A 316 -1.07 5.97 1.31
C MET A 316 -1.01 4.45 1.11
N PHE A 317 -0.37 3.73 2.04
CA PHE A 317 -0.39 2.27 2.00
C PHE A 317 -1.71 1.73 2.55
N ASN A 318 -2.22 0.66 1.93
CA ASN A 318 -3.45 0.02 2.40
C ASN A 318 -3.19 -0.74 3.70
N PRO A 319 -3.81 -0.38 4.84
CA PRO A 319 -3.57 -1.04 6.12
C PRO A 319 -4.21 -2.45 6.24
N ALA A 320 -4.86 -2.96 5.19
CA ALA A 320 -5.50 -4.26 5.22
C ALA A 320 -4.47 -5.39 5.29
N LEU A 321 -4.53 -6.18 6.36
CA LEU A 321 -3.68 -7.36 6.53
C LEU A 321 -4.18 -8.51 5.63
N GLY A 322 -3.26 -9.12 4.91
CA GLY A 322 -3.55 -10.32 4.12
C GLY A 322 -3.33 -11.61 4.93
N VAL A 323 -4.08 -12.66 4.61
CA VAL A 323 -3.91 -13.99 5.23
C VAL A 323 -2.48 -14.51 5.06
N LYS A 324 -1.82 -14.18 3.95
CA LYS A 324 -0.43 -14.57 3.68
C LYS A 324 0.54 -14.05 4.74
N ALA A 325 0.30 -12.87 5.31
CA ALA A 325 1.15 -12.28 6.34
C ALA A 325 1.21 -13.11 7.63
N PHE A 326 0.14 -13.82 7.96
CA PHE A 326 0.08 -14.72 9.12
C PHE A 326 0.51 -16.15 8.76
N ALA A 327 -0.01 -16.67 7.64
CA ALA A 327 0.18 -18.08 7.27
C ALA A 327 1.65 -18.37 6.88
N VAL A 328 2.28 -17.53 6.09
CA VAL A 328 3.64 -17.81 5.58
C VAL A 328 4.69 -17.84 6.70
N PRO A 329 4.77 -16.87 7.62
CA PRO A 329 5.71 -16.95 8.74
C PRO A 329 5.47 -18.15 9.64
N ALA A 330 4.21 -18.47 9.97
CA ALA A 330 3.86 -19.59 10.82
C ALA A 330 4.27 -20.94 10.20
N ILE A 331 3.94 -21.16 8.91
CA ILE A 331 4.30 -22.37 8.17
C ILE A 331 5.82 -22.49 8.04
N LEU A 332 6.50 -21.42 7.70
CA LEU A 332 7.95 -21.40 7.51
C LEU A 332 8.68 -21.78 8.80
N ILE A 333 8.27 -21.23 9.94
CA ILE A 333 8.86 -21.59 11.24
C ILE A 333 8.52 -23.04 11.62
N ALA A 334 7.30 -23.51 11.38
CA ALA A 334 6.94 -24.88 11.63
C ALA A 334 7.80 -25.87 10.82
N VAL A 335 8.02 -25.57 9.53
CA VAL A 335 8.86 -26.36 8.63
C VAL A 335 10.32 -26.36 9.11
N ILE A 336 10.87 -25.19 9.42
CA ILE A 336 12.26 -25.06 9.91
C ILE A 336 12.43 -25.81 11.22
N THR A 337 11.51 -25.63 12.17
CA THR A 337 11.53 -26.35 13.45
C THR A 337 11.48 -27.85 13.25
N PHE A 338 10.65 -28.34 12.33
CA PHE A 338 10.55 -29.76 11.98
C PHE A 338 11.88 -30.29 11.38
N ILE A 339 12.46 -29.58 10.41
CA ILE A 339 13.73 -29.98 9.77
C ILE A 339 14.86 -30.04 10.81
N LEU A 340 14.99 -29.01 11.65
CA LEU A 340 15.99 -28.96 12.70
C LEU A 340 15.79 -30.09 13.72
N SER A 341 14.55 -30.39 14.04
CA SER A 341 14.19 -31.51 14.89
C SER A 341 14.66 -32.85 14.32
N CYS A 342 14.44 -33.09 13.04
CA CYS A 342 14.92 -34.29 12.34
C CYS A 342 16.46 -34.38 12.33
N MET A 343 17.15 -33.27 12.09
CA MET A 343 18.61 -33.20 12.11
C MET A 343 19.18 -33.49 13.50
N MET A 344 18.58 -32.91 14.54
CA MET A 344 18.95 -33.18 15.93
C MET A 344 18.80 -34.65 16.31
N ASN A 345 17.65 -35.26 15.94
CA ASN A 345 17.42 -36.67 16.20
C ASN A 345 18.50 -37.57 15.56
N ARG A 346 18.92 -37.24 14.32
CA ARG A 346 20.04 -37.93 13.66
C ARG A 346 21.37 -37.77 14.40
N LYS A 347 21.68 -36.53 14.83
CA LYS A 347 22.91 -36.22 15.51
C LYS A 347 23.01 -36.90 16.90
N LEU A 348 21.89 -36.91 17.64
CA LEU A 348 21.77 -37.56 18.95
C LEU A 348 21.97 -39.09 18.91
N ARG A 349 21.57 -39.76 17.83
CA ARG A 349 21.79 -41.21 17.66
C ARG A 349 23.25 -41.59 17.47
N HIS A 350 24.11 -40.66 17.02
CA HIS A 350 25.53 -40.91 16.70
C HIS A 350 26.48 -40.31 17.76
N LEU A 351 25.96 -39.70 18.83
CA LEU A 351 26.80 -39.16 19.90
C LEU A 351 27.27 -40.27 20.84
N ASP A 352 28.59 -40.44 20.92
CA ASP A 352 29.24 -41.31 21.91
C ASP A 352 29.20 -40.63 23.28
N MET A 353 28.44 -41.22 24.20
CA MET A 353 28.14 -40.64 25.50
C MET A 353 29.32 -40.57 26.46
N LEU A 354 30.29 -41.45 26.28
CA LEU A 354 31.51 -41.48 27.11
C LEU A 354 32.40 -40.25 26.82
N SER A 355 32.43 -39.79 25.57
CA SER A 355 33.23 -38.60 25.20
C SER A 355 32.56 -37.27 25.64
N ALA A 356 31.22 -37.20 25.70
CA ALA A 356 30.50 -36.01 26.15
C ALA A 356 30.57 -35.79 27.67
N LEU A 357 30.76 -36.82 28.47
CA LEU A 357 30.97 -36.74 29.92
C LEU A 357 32.42 -36.45 30.28
N LYS A 358 33.39 -36.86 29.45
CA LYS A 358 34.83 -36.63 29.67
C LYS A 358 35.33 -35.22 29.33
N SER A 359 34.56 -34.40 28.63
CA SER A 359 34.91 -33.01 28.33
C SER A 359 34.61 -32.01 29.47
N VAL A 360 34.48 -32.49 30.72
CA VAL A 360 34.11 -31.74 31.92
C VAL A 360 35.25 -31.73 32.97
N GLU A 361 36.44 -32.20 32.63
CA GLU A 361 37.66 -31.94 33.42
C GLU A 361 38.53 -30.84 32.80
#